data_9acdc468e0dbeb9f282dae729c3df80b
#
_entry.id   9acdc468e0dbeb9f282dae729c3df80b
#
_cell.length_a   1.000
_cell.length_b   1.000
_cell.length_c   1.000
_cell.angle_alpha   90.00
_cell.angle_beta   90.00
_cell.angle_gamma   90.00
#
_symmetry.space_group_name_H-M   'P 1'
#
loop_
_entity.id
_entity.type
_entity.pdbx_description
1 polymer ?
#
loop_
_entity_poly.entity_id
_entity_poly.type
_entity_poly.pdbx_seq_one_letter_code
_entity_poly.pdbx_strand_id
1 'polypeptide(L)'
;MEETKTDLIKRLESEARQVRRNVWRALRAGGSGHAGGSCSAADILAALYFHRMRIRPSQPDWPERDRFVLSKGHANAALVAVLVQAGFIDEALLDKFYAF
;
A
#
# COMPACT_ATOMS: atom_id res chain seq x y z
N MET A 1 -12.74 -18.74 -13.81
CA MET A 1 -12.66 -17.83 -14.96
C MET A 1 -11.45 -16.93 -14.79
N GLU A 2 -10.60 -16.87 -15.80
CA GLU A 2 -9.40 -16.04 -15.72
C GLU A 2 -9.75 -14.56 -15.88
N GLU A 3 -9.06 -13.74 -15.13
CA GLU A 3 -9.17 -12.30 -15.23
C GLU A 3 -8.56 -11.82 -16.55
N THR A 4 -9.28 -11.03 -17.33
CA THR A 4 -8.73 -10.47 -18.56
C THR A 4 -7.70 -9.38 -18.22
N LYS A 5 -6.86 -9.03 -19.21
CA LYS A 5 -5.89 -7.94 -19.02
C LYS A 5 -6.60 -6.62 -18.68
N THR A 6 -7.72 -6.34 -19.33
CA THR A 6 -8.52 -5.15 -19.05
C THR A 6 -9.06 -5.16 -17.61
N ASP A 7 -9.58 -6.31 -17.17
CA ASP A 7 -10.10 -6.45 -15.81
C ASP A 7 -8.98 -6.29 -14.76
N LEU A 8 -7.81 -6.85 -15.03
CA LEU A 8 -6.65 -6.70 -14.17
C LEU A 8 -6.26 -5.24 -14.02
N ILE A 9 -6.17 -4.50 -15.13
CA ILE A 9 -5.83 -3.08 -15.11
C ILE A 9 -6.84 -2.29 -14.29
N LYS A 10 -8.13 -2.52 -14.50
CA LYS A 10 -9.19 -1.84 -13.74
C LYS A 10 -9.10 -2.14 -12.25
N ARG A 11 -8.83 -3.39 -11.89
CA ARG A 11 -8.67 -3.80 -10.50
C ARG A 11 -7.49 -3.09 -9.85
N LEU A 12 -6.34 -3.06 -10.53
CA LEU A 12 -5.14 -2.41 -10.00
C LEU A 12 -5.32 -0.89 -9.89
N GLU A 13 -6.01 -0.27 -10.84
CA GLU A 13 -6.34 1.16 -10.75
C GLU A 13 -7.22 1.46 -9.54
N SER A 14 -8.20 0.59 -9.26
CA SER A 14 -9.06 0.71 -8.10
C SER A 14 -8.25 0.57 -6.81
N GLU A 15 -7.33 -0.41 -6.75
CA GLU A 15 -6.46 -0.58 -5.60
C GLU A 15 -5.54 0.64 -5.39
N ALA A 16 -5.00 1.20 -6.47
CA ALA A 16 -4.17 2.40 -6.40
C ALA A 16 -4.95 3.60 -5.85
N ARG A 17 -6.20 3.77 -6.27
CA ARG A 17 -7.05 4.84 -5.74
C ARG A 17 -7.28 4.66 -4.24
N GLN A 18 -7.49 3.43 -3.79
CA GLN A 18 -7.69 3.16 -2.37
C GLN A 18 -6.39 3.40 -1.57
N VAL A 19 -5.23 3.07 -2.14
CA VAL A 19 -3.94 3.41 -1.51
C VAL A 19 -3.85 4.92 -1.30
N ARG A 20 -4.22 5.72 -2.31
CA ARG A 20 -4.20 7.18 -2.18
C ARG A 20 -5.15 7.70 -1.09
N ARG A 21 -6.33 7.11 -0.99
CA ARG A 21 -7.27 7.47 0.09
C ARG A 21 -6.68 7.16 1.46
N ASN A 22 -6.05 6.01 1.60
CA ASN A 22 -5.42 5.61 2.84
C ASN A 22 -4.23 6.51 3.17
N VAL A 23 -3.48 6.96 2.17
CA VAL A 23 -2.39 7.93 2.34
C VAL A 23 -2.94 9.22 2.95
N TRP A 24 -4.02 9.77 2.37
CA TRP A 24 -4.61 11.00 2.88
C TRP A 24 -5.14 10.84 4.29
N ARG A 25 -5.74 9.68 4.59
CA ARG A 25 -6.19 9.36 5.95
C ARG A 25 -5.03 9.38 6.95
N ALA A 26 -3.91 8.75 6.59
CA ALA A 26 -2.73 8.71 7.44
C ALA A 26 -2.11 10.10 7.63
N LEU A 27 -1.99 10.88 6.55
CA LEU A 27 -1.40 12.21 6.62
C LEU A 27 -2.28 13.17 7.42
N ARG A 28 -3.59 13.05 7.30
CA ARG A 28 -4.52 13.88 8.07
C ARG A 28 -4.38 13.59 9.56
N ALA A 29 -4.25 12.32 9.94
CA ALA A 29 -4.06 11.93 11.33
C ALA A 29 -2.73 12.43 11.89
N GLY A 30 -1.68 12.42 11.05
CA GLY A 30 -0.35 12.89 11.44
C GLY A 30 -0.18 14.40 11.43
N GLY A 31 -1.10 15.13 10.81
CA GLY A 31 -1.04 16.58 10.74
C GLY A 31 -0.06 17.15 9.72
N SER A 32 0.82 16.34 9.16
CA SER A 32 1.79 16.76 8.15
C SER A 32 2.35 15.53 7.44
N GLY A 33 2.99 15.75 6.29
CA GLY A 33 3.62 14.68 5.54
C GLY A 33 3.82 15.05 4.08
N HIS A 34 4.43 14.13 3.34
CA HIS A 34 4.78 14.32 1.93
C HIS A 34 3.81 13.58 1.01
N ALA A 35 2.67 14.24 0.73
CA ALA A 35 1.62 13.65 -0.09
C ALA A 35 2.08 13.31 -1.51
N GLY A 36 2.88 14.19 -2.13
CA GLY A 36 3.34 14.00 -3.49
C GLY A 36 4.13 12.71 -3.68
N GLY A 37 5.09 12.46 -2.80
CA GLY A 37 5.91 11.24 -2.84
C GLY A 37 5.10 9.98 -2.62
N SER A 38 4.19 10.02 -1.66
CA SER A 38 3.33 8.88 -1.34
C SER A 38 2.34 8.60 -2.46
N CYS A 39 1.68 9.63 -2.98
CA CYS A 39 0.69 9.45 -4.05
C CYS A 39 1.34 8.99 -5.36
N SER A 40 2.56 9.44 -5.67
CA SER A 40 3.26 9.00 -6.87
C SER A 40 3.67 7.53 -6.82
N ALA A 41 3.87 6.99 -5.62
CA ALA A 41 4.22 5.59 -5.43
C ALA A 41 3.02 4.65 -5.44
N ALA A 42 1.80 5.18 -5.35
CA ALA A 42 0.60 4.35 -5.15
C ALA A 42 0.37 3.34 -6.26
N ASP A 43 0.56 3.71 -7.53
CA ASP A 43 0.36 2.79 -8.64
C ASP A 43 1.36 1.64 -8.63
N ILE A 44 2.63 1.95 -8.33
CA ILE A 44 3.70 0.95 -8.25
C ILE A 44 3.40 -0.02 -7.09
N LEU A 45 3.05 0.51 -5.94
CA LEU A 45 2.74 -0.31 -4.77
C LEU A 45 1.51 -1.18 -4.97
N ALA A 46 0.47 -0.65 -5.62
CA ALA A 46 -0.71 -1.44 -5.93
C ALA A 46 -0.37 -2.60 -6.86
N ALA A 47 0.42 -2.36 -7.91
CA ALA A 47 0.83 -3.40 -8.84
C ALA A 47 1.67 -4.48 -8.14
N LEU A 48 2.56 -4.07 -7.23
CA LEU A 48 3.40 -5.02 -6.51
C LEU A 48 2.59 -5.85 -5.52
N TYR A 49 1.84 -5.22 -4.63
CA TYR A 49 1.17 -5.90 -3.52
C TYR A 49 -0.09 -6.65 -3.94
N PHE A 50 -0.77 -6.24 -5.01
CA PHE A 50 -2.03 -6.85 -5.41
C PHE A 50 -1.93 -7.69 -6.68
N HIS A 51 -0.75 -7.81 -7.27
CA HIS A 51 -0.57 -8.62 -8.46
C HIS A 51 0.78 -9.33 -8.53
N ARG A 52 1.88 -8.61 -8.38
CA ARG A 52 3.20 -9.13 -8.74
C ARG A 52 3.92 -9.89 -7.65
N MET A 53 3.86 -9.43 -6.42
CA MET A 53 4.62 -10.02 -5.31
C MET A 53 3.97 -11.29 -4.78
N ARG A 54 4.82 -12.26 -4.43
CA ARG A 54 4.39 -13.46 -3.72
C ARG A 54 4.39 -13.14 -2.23
N ILE A 55 3.22 -12.90 -1.69
CA ILE A 55 3.05 -12.50 -0.29
C ILE A 55 1.88 -13.25 0.33
N ARG A 56 1.91 -13.41 1.65
CA ARG A 56 0.84 -14.02 2.43
C ARG A 56 0.61 -13.18 3.68
N PRO A 57 -0.41 -12.31 3.70
CA PRO A 57 -0.68 -11.46 4.86
C PRO A 57 -0.87 -12.23 6.17
N SER A 58 -1.42 -13.45 6.10
CA SER A 58 -1.58 -14.32 7.27
C SER A 58 -0.28 -14.97 7.73
N GLN A 59 0.78 -14.89 6.92
CA GLN A 59 2.10 -15.44 7.22
C GLN A 59 3.18 -14.43 6.82
N PRO A 60 3.26 -13.28 7.51
CA PRO A 60 4.15 -12.19 7.09
C PRO A 60 5.64 -12.54 7.12
N ASP A 61 6.01 -13.59 7.83
CA ASP A 61 7.39 -14.08 7.91
C ASP A 61 7.67 -15.29 7.00
N TRP A 62 6.74 -15.62 6.09
CA TRP A 62 6.93 -16.72 5.16
C TRP A 62 8.28 -16.60 4.45
N PRO A 63 9.18 -17.61 4.56
CA PRO A 63 10.57 -17.47 4.07
C PRO A 63 10.69 -17.23 2.56
N GLU A 64 9.74 -17.72 1.78
CA GLU A 64 9.76 -17.62 0.32
C GLU A 64 9.07 -16.37 -0.22
N ARG A 65 8.62 -15.49 0.67
CA ARG A 65 7.92 -14.26 0.27
C ARG A 65 8.84 -13.32 -0.50
N ASP A 66 8.26 -12.54 -1.39
CA ASP A 66 8.94 -11.41 -1.98
C ASP A 66 9.04 -10.30 -0.95
N ARG A 67 10.14 -9.57 -0.97
CA ARG A 67 10.42 -8.50 -0.01
C ARG A 67 10.51 -7.17 -0.73
N PHE A 68 9.87 -6.19 -0.16
CA PHE A 68 9.89 -4.83 -0.68
C PHE A 68 10.65 -3.93 0.29
N VAL A 69 11.58 -3.14 -0.24
CA VAL A 69 12.33 -2.16 0.55
C VAL A 69 12.08 -0.79 -0.03
N LEU A 70 11.56 0.12 0.79
CA LEU A 70 11.29 1.49 0.37
C LEU A 70 12.51 2.36 0.66
N SER A 71 13.23 2.75 -0.39
CA SER A 71 14.38 3.65 -0.27
C SER A 71 13.99 5.12 -0.17
N LYS A 72 12.75 5.43 -0.48
CA LYS A 72 12.19 6.78 -0.50
C LYS A 72 11.44 7.03 0.80
N GLY A 73 12.16 7.46 1.84
CA GLY A 73 11.57 7.62 3.18
C GLY A 73 10.40 8.59 3.23
N HIS A 74 10.37 9.60 2.34
CA HIS A 74 9.27 10.55 2.27
C HIS A 74 7.96 9.94 1.79
N ALA A 75 7.97 8.70 1.30
CA ALA A 75 6.78 7.98 0.86
C ALA A 75 6.32 6.92 1.87
N ASN A 76 6.74 6.99 3.13
CA ASN A 76 6.38 5.98 4.12
C ASN A 76 4.88 5.88 4.36
N ALA A 77 4.12 6.95 4.17
CA ALA A 77 2.67 6.91 4.28
C ALA A 77 2.06 5.95 3.24
N ALA A 78 2.62 5.91 2.02
CA ALA A 78 2.17 4.97 0.99
C ALA A 78 2.47 3.54 1.37
N LEU A 79 3.62 3.26 1.96
CA LEU A 79 3.96 1.91 2.40
C LEU A 79 3.02 1.44 3.51
N VAL A 80 2.76 2.27 4.52
CA VAL A 80 1.81 1.95 5.57
C VAL A 80 0.41 1.73 4.98
N ALA A 81 -0.01 2.60 4.07
CA ALA A 81 -1.32 2.51 3.42
C ALA A 81 -1.50 1.19 2.68
N VAL A 82 -0.51 0.77 1.89
CA VAL A 82 -0.63 -0.48 1.13
C VAL A 82 -0.54 -1.70 2.05
N LEU A 83 0.26 -1.66 3.10
CA LEU A 83 0.34 -2.77 4.06
C LEU A 83 -0.98 -2.98 4.80
N VAL A 84 -1.66 -1.89 5.18
CA VAL A 84 -3.01 -1.97 5.75
C VAL A 84 -3.97 -2.58 4.74
N GLN A 85 -3.97 -2.08 3.52
CA GLN A 85 -4.90 -2.52 2.48
C GLN A 85 -4.70 -3.99 2.10
N ALA A 86 -3.46 -4.46 2.09
CA ALA A 86 -3.12 -5.85 1.78
C ALA A 86 -3.37 -6.79 2.97
N GLY A 87 -3.63 -6.27 4.16
CA GLY A 87 -3.98 -7.07 5.32
C GLY A 87 -2.82 -7.42 6.25
N PHE A 88 -1.66 -6.78 6.11
CA PHE A 88 -0.53 -7.05 6.99
C PHE A 88 -0.60 -6.33 8.33
N ILE A 89 -1.21 -5.15 8.36
CA ILE A 89 -1.36 -4.38 9.59
C ILE A 89 -2.79 -3.85 9.71
N ASP A 90 -3.18 -3.53 10.94
CA ASP A 90 -4.54 -3.11 11.25
C ASP A 90 -4.83 -1.72 10.68
N GLU A 91 -6.01 -1.54 10.11
CA GLU A 91 -6.51 -0.29 9.57
C GLU A 91 -6.47 0.86 10.58
N ALA A 92 -6.68 0.56 11.86
CA ALA A 92 -6.64 1.57 12.92
C ALA A 92 -5.30 2.31 12.98
N LEU A 93 -4.22 1.69 12.48
CA LEU A 93 -2.90 2.33 12.47
C LEU A 93 -2.82 3.52 11.52
N LEU A 94 -3.70 3.61 10.52
CA LEU A 94 -3.77 4.80 9.66
C LEU A 94 -4.10 6.05 10.45
N ASP A 95 -4.97 5.93 11.44
CA ASP A 95 -5.39 7.05 12.27
C ASP A 95 -4.36 7.41 13.36
N LYS A 96 -3.32 6.57 13.49
CA LYS A 96 -2.22 6.76 14.44
C LYS A 96 -0.88 6.88 13.72
N PHE A 97 -0.89 7.33 12.48
CA PHE A 97 0.32 7.39 11.65
C PHE A 97 1.44 8.18 12.30
N TYR A 98 1.11 9.24 13.01
CA TYR A 98 2.08 10.08 13.72
C TYR A 98 2.79 9.35 14.88
N ALA A 99 2.29 8.19 15.30
CA ALA A 99 2.84 7.42 16.42
C ALA A 99 3.96 6.46 15.99
N PHE A 100 4.23 6.35 14.70
CA PHE A 100 5.28 5.45 14.18
C PHE A 100 6.67 6.05 14.35
#